data_1506e07eee6bd2ecc2d5b026acbc5b52
#
_entry.id   1506e07eee6bd2ecc2d5b026acbc5b52
#
_cell.length_a   1.000
_cell.length_b   1.000
_cell.length_c   1.000
_cell.angle_alpha   90.00
_cell.angle_beta   90.00
_cell.angle_gamma   90.00
#
_symmetry.space_group_name_H-M   'P 1'
#
loop_
_entity.id
_entity.type
_entity.pdbx_description
1 polymer ?
#
loop_
_entity_poly.entity_id
_entity_poly.type
_entity_poly.pdbx_seq_one_letter_code
_entity_poly.pdbx_strand_id
1 'polypeptide(L)'
;VGSEMCIRDSISTDYVFNGQGEKPWEPDCKEYKPLNVYGQTKLEGELAVADTLSKYFIVRIAWVFGANGNNFIKTMIKVGKNHETVRVVNDQIGTPTYTLDLAVLLVDMIATEKYGYYHATNEGGYISWYDFACEIYRQAGMDIKVIPVSTEEYGLSKAARPFNSRLDKSKLKEAGFTPLPTWQNAVERYIKYLKEQEQATGNE
;
A
#
# COMPACT_ATOMS: atom_id res chain seq x y z
N VAL A 1 -11.54 -5.86 25.82
CA VAL A 1 -10.24 -6.45 26.15
C VAL A 1 -9.42 -5.37 26.79
N GLY A 2 -8.97 -5.65 28.00
CA GLY A 2 -8.48 -4.73 28.99
C GLY A 2 -7.54 -3.65 28.52
N SER A 3 -7.88 -2.46 28.89
CA SER A 3 -7.19 -1.19 28.75
C SER A 3 -5.90 -1.06 29.60
N GLU A 4 -5.29 -2.14 30.01
CA GLU A 4 -4.08 -2.07 30.84
C GLU A 4 -2.79 -1.95 30.02
N MET A 5 -2.83 -2.20 28.71
CA MET A 5 -1.77 -1.80 27.79
C MET A 5 -2.26 -0.61 26.98
N CYS A 6 -1.92 0.59 27.42
CA CYS A 6 -2.21 1.85 26.71
C CYS A 6 -1.37 1.97 25.43
N ILE A 7 -1.27 0.92 24.62
CA ILE A 7 -0.65 0.89 23.31
C ILE A 7 -1.77 0.86 22.28
N ARG A 8 -1.72 1.76 21.31
CA ARG A 8 -2.66 1.81 20.19
C ARG A 8 -1.91 1.70 18.87
N ASP A 9 -2.24 0.67 18.10
CA ASP A 9 -1.81 0.53 16.71
C ASP A 9 -2.88 1.13 15.81
N SER A 10 -2.46 1.98 14.90
CA SER A 10 -3.34 2.59 13.90
C SER A 10 -2.72 2.46 12.53
N ILE A 11 -3.39 1.72 11.65
CA ILE A 11 -3.01 1.69 10.24
C ILE A 11 -3.58 2.92 9.57
N SER A 12 -2.72 3.70 8.93
CA SER A 12 -3.07 4.91 8.21
C SER A 12 -2.60 4.84 6.74
N THR A 13 -2.55 5.94 6.05
CA THR A 13 -2.43 6.01 4.59
C THR A 13 -1.56 7.19 4.15
N ASP A 14 -0.96 7.08 2.97
CA ASP A 14 -0.33 8.18 2.22
C ASP A 14 -1.29 9.33 1.88
N TYR A 15 -2.61 9.09 1.88
CA TYR A 15 -3.65 10.09 1.59
C TYR A 15 -3.76 11.21 2.65
N VAL A 16 -3.02 11.14 3.75
CA VAL A 16 -2.91 12.25 4.71
C VAL A 16 -2.10 13.42 4.16
N PHE A 17 -1.29 13.19 3.14
CA PHE A 17 -0.48 14.19 2.44
C PHE A 17 -1.20 14.78 1.22
N ASN A 18 -0.63 15.86 0.64
CA ASN A 18 -1.20 16.51 -0.55
C ASN A 18 -0.98 15.74 -1.86
N GLY A 19 -0.18 14.68 -1.84
CA GLY A 19 0.11 13.84 -3.00
C GLY A 19 0.89 14.52 -4.13
N GLN A 20 1.54 15.65 -3.88
CA GLN A 20 2.29 16.44 -4.87
C GLN A 20 3.80 16.26 -4.68
N GLY A 21 4.56 16.67 -5.71
CA GLY A 21 6.03 16.60 -5.69
C GLY A 21 6.56 15.21 -6.05
N GLU A 22 7.88 15.04 -5.87
CA GLU A 22 8.58 13.81 -6.26
C GLU A 22 9.38 13.19 -5.12
N LYS A 23 9.59 13.94 -4.03
CA LYS A 23 10.30 13.44 -2.86
C LYS A 23 9.41 12.49 -2.05
N PRO A 24 9.98 11.41 -1.49
CA PRO A 24 9.26 10.57 -0.55
C PRO A 24 8.85 11.36 0.69
N TRP A 25 7.65 11.10 1.18
CA TRP A 25 7.17 11.64 2.44
C TRP A 25 7.92 10.98 3.61
N GLU A 26 8.43 11.79 4.52
CA GLU A 26 9.05 11.30 5.75
C GLU A 26 7.98 10.95 6.80
N PRO A 27 8.20 9.93 7.68
CA PRO A 27 7.23 9.53 8.69
C PRO A 27 6.83 10.67 9.64
N ASP A 28 7.77 11.54 9.98
CA ASP A 28 7.57 12.65 10.91
C ASP A 28 7.16 13.97 10.22
N CYS A 29 6.94 13.95 8.89
CA CYS A 29 6.41 15.09 8.13
C CYS A 29 4.99 15.44 8.60
N LYS A 30 4.76 16.72 8.87
CA LYS A 30 3.48 17.29 9.32
C LYS A 30 2.81 18.18 8.28
N GLU A 31 3.27 18.15 7.04
CA GLU A 31 2.69 18.91 5.93
C GLU A 31 1.43 18.21 5.40
N TYR A 32 0.46 18.04 6.28
CA TYR A 32 -0.80 17.38 5.96
C TYR A 32 -1.67 18.25 5.06
N LYS A 33 -2.21 17.65 4.01
CA LYS A 33 -3.20 18.30 3.14
C LYS A 33 -3.98 17.22 2.36
N PRO A 34 -4.86 16.47 3.02
CA PRO A 34 -5.63 15.40 2.39
C PRO A 34 -6.42 15.90 1.19
N LEU A 35 -6.44 15.11 0.11
CA LEU A 35 -7.12 15.45 -1.15
C LEU A 35 -8.61 15.06 -1.14
N ASN A 36 -9.03 14.25 -0.21
CA ASN A 36 -10.38 13.70 -0.15
C ASN A 36 -10.81 13.38 1.30
N VAL A 37 -12.10 13.06 1.48
CA VAL A 37 -12.69 12.74 2.79
C VAL A 37 -12.02 11.53 3.44
N TYR A 38 -11.62 10.52 2.67
CA TYR A 38 -10.91 9.36 3.21
C TYR A 38 -9.59 9.77 3.89
N GLY A 39 -8.76 10.55 3.19
CA GLY A 39 -7.50 11.06 3.74
C GLY A 39 -7.74 11.94 4.98
N GLN A 40 -8.76 12.79 4.94
CA GLN A 40 -9.13 13.67 6.05
C GLN A 40 -9.51 12.88 7.30
N THR A 41 -10.40 11.90 7.19
CA THR A 41 -10.83 11.09 8.35
C THR A 41 -9.70 10.22 8.90
N LYS A 42 -8.79 9.74 8.03
CA LYS A 42 -7.59 9.02 8.48
C LYS A 42 -6.65 9.93 9.26
N LEU A 43 -6.42 11.16 8.78
CA LEU A 43 -5.60 12.15 9.49
C LEU A 43 -6.19 12.51 10.86
N GLU A 44 -7.50 12.77 10.92
CA GLU A 44 -8.19 13.05 12.19
C GLU A 44 -8.01 11.90 13.19
N GLY A 45 -8.07 10.65 12.72
CA GLY A 45 -7.79 9.48 13.54
C GLY A 45 -6.34 9.41 14.04
N GLU A 46 -5.35 9.75 13.20
CA GLU A 46 -3.94 9.84 13.61
C GLU A 46 -3.75 10.87 14.72
N LEU A 47 -4.29 12.09 14.51
CA LEU A 47 -4.15 13.19 15.46
C LEU A 47 -4.83 12.86 16.79
N ALA A 48 -6.02 12.28 16.76
CA ALA A 48 -6.74 11.86 17.97
C ALA A 48 -5.95 10.83 18.79
N VAL A 49 -5.30 9.87 18.12
CA VAL A 49 -4.42 8.89 18.78
C VAL A 49 -3.20 9.58 19.39
N ALA A 50 -2.51 10.42 18.61
CA ALA A 50 -1.27 11.07 19.06
C ALA A 50 -1.50 12.09 20.18
N ASP A 51 -2.65 12.76 20.20
CA ASP A 51 -3.02 13.73 21.24
C ASP A 51 -3.47 13.06 22.55
N THR A 52 -3.96 11.82 22.47
CA THR A 52 -4.53 11.12 23.63
C THR A 52 -3.53 10.16 24.27
N LEU A 53 -2.64 9.56 23.50
CA LEU A 53 -1.76 8.48 23.94
C LEU A 53 -0.29 8.82 23.72
N SER A 54 0.56 8.43 24.67
CA SER A 54 2.02 8.50 24.52
C SER A 54 2.64 7.22 23.93
N LYS A 55 1.90 6.11 23.96
CA LYS A 55 2.33 4.78 23.50
C LYS A 55 1.49 4.37 22.30
N TYR A 56 1.94 4.65 21.10
CA TYR A 56 1.22 4.32 19.86
C TYR A 56 2.16 4.01 18.71
N PHE A 57 1.67 3.21 17.78
CA PHE A 57 2.23 3.06 16.44
C PHE A 57 1.22 3.56 15.43
N ILE A 58 1.56 4.59 14.66
CA ILE A 58 0.81 5.04 13.50
C ILE A 58 1.60 4.63 12.28
N VAL A 59 1.08 3.63 11.54
CA VAL A 59 1.77 3.02 10.40
C VAL A 59 1.03 3.41 9.13
N ARG A 60 1.64 4.30 8.33
CA ARG A 60 1.10 4.69 7.02
C ARG A 60 1.56 3.73 5.95
N ILE A 61 0.62 3.32 5.13
CA ILE A 61 0.81 2.37 4.03
C ILE A 61 0.21 2.94 2.74
N ALA A 62 0.56 2.35 1.60
CA ALA A 62 0.03 2.70 0.29
C ALA A 62 -0.25 1.43 -0.52
N TRP A 63 -1.17 1.49 -1.50
CA TRP A 63 -1.40 0.46 -2.53
C TRP A 63 -1.56 -0.96 -1.99
N VAL A 64 -2.46 -1.12 -1.04
CA VAL A 64 -2.63 -2.36 -0.28
C VAL A 64 -3.23 -3.47 -1.14
N PHE A 65 -2.66 -4.67 -1.03
CA PHE A 65 -3.23 -5.89 -1.58
C PHE A 65 -3.11 -7.07 -0.59
N GLY A 66 -4.01 -8.04 -0.73
CA GLY A 66 -4.03 -9.21 0.13
C GLY A 66 -5.20 -10.15 -0.16
N ALA A 67 -5.34 -11.20 0.62
CA ALA A 67 -6.28 -12.29 0.42
C ALA A 67 -7.75 -11.81 0.33
N ASN A 68 -8.15 -10.94 1.23
CA ASN A 68 -9.53 -10.50 1.38
C ASN A 68 -9.82 -9.21 0.59
N GLY A 69 -11.07 -9.05 0.15
CA GLY A 69 -11.54 -7.88 -0.57
C GLY A 69 -11.00 -7.77 -2.01
N ASN A 70 -11.38 -6.69 -2.67
CA ASN A 70 -10.89 -6.35 -4.00
C ASN A 70 -9.57 -5.58 -3.89
N ASN A 71 -8.67 -5.83 -4.83
CA ASN A 71 -7.41 -5.09 -4.96
C ASN A 71 -6.97 -5.01 -6.42
N PHE A 72 -5.92 -4.22 -6.67
CA PHE A 72 -5.44 -3.97 -8.02
C PHE A 72 -4.99 -5.25 -8.74
N ILE A 73 -4.30 -6.17 -8.05
CA ILE A 73 -3.80 -7.44 -8.66
C ILE A 73 -4.97 -8.30 -9.14
N LYS A 74 -5.97 -8.51 -8.27
CA LYS A 74 -7.19 -9.26 -8.65
C LYS A 74 -7.91 -8.61 -9.83
N THR A 75 -7.98 -7.26 -9.83
CA THR A 75 -8.60 -6.51 -10.91
C THR A 75 -7.84 -6.70 -12.22
N MET A 76 -6.51 -6.56 -12.22
CA MET A 76 -5.69 -6.74 -13.43
C MET A 76 -5.82 -8.17 -13.98
N ILE A 77 -5.71 -9.20 -13.15
CA ILE A 77 -5.88 -10.60 -13.59
C ILE A 77 -7.27 -10.81 -14.21
N LYS A 78 -8.33 -10.29 -13.58
CA LYS A 78 -9.69 -10.39 -14.10
C LYS A 78 -9.85 -9.67 -15.45
N VAL A 79 -9.31 -8.47 -15.57
CA VAL A 79 -9.35 -7.68 -16.82
C VAL A 79 -8.57 -8.38 -17.92
N GLY A 80 -7.36 -8.87 -17.63
CA GLY A 80 -6.52 -9.58 -18.58
C GLY A 80 -7.12 -10.90 -19.09
N LYS A 81 -8.01 -11.56 -18.32
CA LYS A 81 -8.75 -12.74 -18.81
C LYS A 81 -9.74 -12.40 -19.95
N ASN A 82 -10.13 -11.12 -20.10
CA ASN A 82 -11.16 -10.69 -21.03
C ASN A 82 -10.68 -9.68 -22.09
N HIS A 83 -9.44 -9.20 -21.98
CA HIS A 83 -8.91 -8.16 -22.88
C HIS A 83 -7.44 -8.42 -23.18
N GLU A 84 -7.04 -8.24 -24.43
CA GLU A 84 -5.63 -8.33 -24.87
C GLU A 84 -4.85 -7.03 -24.61
N THR A 85 -5.56 -5.93 -24.33
CA THR A 85 -4.96 -4.61 -24.12
C THR A 85 -5.63 -3.91 -22.93
N VAL A 86 -4.81 -3.31 -22.07
CA VAL A 86 -5.28 -2.57 -20.87
C VAL A 86 -4.57 -1.23 -20.78
N ARG A 87 -5.30 -0.15 -20.50
CA ARG A 87 -4.75 1.19 -20.25
C ARG A 87 -4.55 1.36 -18.75
N VAL A 88 -3.36 1.75 -18.33
CA VAL A 88 -3.00 1.93 -16.91
C VAL A 88 -2.25 3.23 -16.69
N VAL A 89 -2.59 3.92 -15.61
CA VAL A 89 -1.99 5.21 -15.20
C VAL A 89 -0.49 5.05 -14.90
N ASN A 90 0.35 5.96 -15.43
CA ASN A 90 1.79 5.93 -15.27
C ASN A 90 2.39 7.16 -14.55
N ASP A 91 1.57 8.13 -14.19
CA ASP A 91 1.97 9.38 -13.52
C ASP A 91 1.63 9.42 -12.01
N GLN A 92 1.10 8.34 -11.46
CA GLN A 92 0.93 8.14 -10.02
C GLN A 92 1.99 7.15 -9.53
N ILE A 93 2.84 7.58 -8.61
CA ILE A 93 4.03 6.84 -8.17
C ILE A 93 3.96 6.50 -6.68
N GLY A 94 4.18 5.24 -6.34
CA GLY A 94 4.16 4.74 -4.97
C GLY A 94 4.85 3.39 -4.84
N THR A 95 4.53 2.66 -3.79
CA THR A 95 5.01 1.28 -3.59
C THR A 95 3.86 0.42 -3.04
N PRO A 96 3.63 -0.78 -3.56
CA PRO A 96 2.61 -1.69 -3.05
C PRO A 96 2.90 -2.18 -1.63
N THR A 97 1.85 -2.54 -0.89
CA THR A 97 1.93 -3.14 0.45
C THR A 97 1.15 -4.44 0.49
N TYR A 98 1.84 -5.55 0.73
CA TYR A 98 1.21 -6.84 0.96
C TYR A 98 0.79 -6.99 2.42
N THR A 99 -0.49 -7.26 2.67
CA THR A 99 -1.03 -7.33 4.03
C THR A 99 -0.39 -8.39 4.90
N LEU A 100 0.08 -9.51 4.33
CA LEU A 100 0.75 -10.57 5.09
C LEU A 100 2.11 -10.10 5.61
N ASP A 101 2.89 -9.39 4.78
CA ASP A 101 4.19 -8.84 5.19
C ASP A 101 4.00 -7.75 6.25
N LEU A 102 3.01 -6.89 6.04
CA LEU A 102 2.65 -5.86 7.02
C LEU A 102 2.27 -6.47 8.37
N ALA A 103 1.49 -7.55 8.38
CA ALA A 103 1.05 -8.20 9.62
C ALA A 103 2.23 -8.71 10.44
N VAL A 104 3.26 -9.27 9.80
CA VAL A 104 4.48 -9.72 10.48
C VAL A 104 5.19 -8.53 11.12
N LEU A 105 5.39 -7.43 10.38
CA LEU A 105 6.01 -6.21 10.92
C LEU A 105 5.21 -5.65 12.11
N LEU A 106 3.88 -5.62 12.03
CA LEU A 106 3.05 -5.09 13.13
C LEU A 106 3.20 -5.93 14.40
N VAL A 107 3.28 -7.25 14.27
CA VAL A 107 3.55 -8.14 15.42
C VAL A 107 4.91 -7.85 16.04
N ASP A 108 5.94 -7.63 15.23
CA ASP A 108 7.27 -7.27 15.72
C ASP A 108 7.25 -5.88 16.40
N MET A 109 6.50 -4.92 15.85
CA MET A 109 6.40 -3.56 16.41
C MET A 109 5.76 -3.56 17.80
N ILE A 110 4.62 -4.24 17.98
CA ILE A 110 3.88 -4.26 19.26
C ILE A 110 4.64 -4.96 20.39
N ALA A 111 5.64 -5.77 20.05
CA ALA A 111 6.53 -6.39 21.03
C ALA A 111 7.64 -5.43 21.56
N THR A 112 7.63 -4.17 21.11
CA THR A 112 8.65 -3.17 21.46
C THR A 112 8.04 -1.90 22.06
N GLU A 113 8.90 -1.01 22.56
CA GLU A 113 8.51 0.33 23.00
C GLU A 113 8.99 1.44 22.03
N LYS A 114 9.20 1.10 20.74
CA LYS A 114 9.69 2.03 19.71
C LYS A 114 8.53 2.78 19.06
N TYR A 115 7.76 3.49 19.89
CA TYR A 115 6.53 4.17 19.52
C TYR A 115 6.73 5.29 18.50
N GLY A 116 5.64 5.71 17.84
CA GLY A 116 5.59 6.85 16.95
C GLY A 116 5.04 6.56 15.56
N TYR A 117 5.35 7.46 14.62
CA TYR A 117 4.94 7.37 13.22
C TYR A 117 5.94 6.55 12.42
N TYR A 118 5.41 5.65 11.57
CA TYR A 118 6.18 4.83 10.64
C TYR A 118 5.51 4.78 9.27
N HIS A 119 6.32 4.57 8.23
CA HIS A 119 5.86 4.22 6.90
C HIS A 119 6.26 2.78 6.61
N ALA A 120 5.31 1.97 6.13
CA ALA A 120 5.52 0.54 5.88
C ALA A 120 4.90 0.11 4.56
N THR A 121 5.69 0.11 3.50
CA THR A 121 5.37 -0.52 2.22
C THR A 121 6.44 -1.56 1.89
N ASN A 122 6.18 -2.48 0.96
CA ASN A 122 7.22 -3.41 0.52
C ASN A 122 8.44 -2.66 -0.04
N GLU A 123 9.62 -3.27 0.02
CA GLU A 123 10.84 -2.74 -0.60
C GLU A 123 10.81 -2.93 -2.13
N GLY A 124 11.85 -2.47 -2.84
CA GLY A 124 12.00 -2.64 -4.29
C GLY A 124 11.74 -1.38 -5.10
N GLY A 125 11.80 -0.20 -4.45
CA GLY A 125 11.71 1.11 -5.08
C GLY A 125 10.29 1.63 -5.29
N TYR A 126 10.20 2.78 -5.94
CA TYR A 126 8.95 3.45 -6.28
C TYR A 126 8.60 3.20 -7.73
N ILE A 127 7.34 2.86 -7.99
CA ILE A 127 6.84 2.45 -9.31
C ILE A 127 5.52 3.16 -9.64
N SER A 128 5.15 3.18 -10.91
CA SER A 128 3.82 3.58 -11.35
C SER A 128 2.82 2.41 -11.26
N TRP A 129 1.53 2.71 -11.35
CA TRP A 129 0.51 1.67 -11.54
C TRP A 129 0.72 0.89 -12.85
N TYR A 130 1.26 1.56 -13.89
CA TYR A 130 1.65 0.92 -15.15
C TYR A 130 2.73 -0.15 -14.92
N ASP A 131 3.84 0.20 -14.23
CA ASP A 131 4.92 -0.75 -13.92
C ASP A 131 4.38 -1.92 -13.10
N PHE A 132 3.49 -1.63 -12.13
CA PHE A 132 2.86 -2.64 -11.31
C PHE A 132 2.01 -3.61 -12.13
N ALA A 133 1.20 -3.11 -13.08
CA ALA A 133 0.40 -3.94 -13.98
C ALA A 133 1.27 -4.81 -14.90
N CYS A 134 2.35 -4.26 -15.46
CA CYS A 134 3.29 -5.02 -16.29
C CYS A 134 3.88 -6.21 -15.52
N GLU A 135 4.31 -5.98 -14.30
CA GLU A 135 4.89 -7.05 -13.46
C GLU A 135 3.84 -8.10 -13.06
N ILE A 136 2.61 -7.68 -12.74
CA ILE A 136 1.51 -8.60 -12.44
C ILE A 136 1.26 -9.55 -13.61
N TYR A 137 1.15 -9.03 -14.83
CA TYR A 137 0.90 -9.84 -16.02
C TYR A 137 2.08 -10.75 -16.34
N ARG A 138 3.31 -10.24 -16.23
CA ARG A 138 4.52 -11.04 -16.41
C ARG A 138 4.54 -12.25 -15.45
N GLN A 139 4.28 -12.05 -14.16
CA GLN A 139 4.30 -13.12 -13.17
C GLN A 139 3.08 -14.05 -13.26
N ALA A 140 1.93 -13.53 -13.70
CA ALA A 140 0.75 -14.34 -13.94
C ALA A 140 0.90 -15.25 -15.20
N GLY A 141 1.88 -14.97 -16.07
CA GLY A 141 2.06 -15.65 -17.35
C GLY A 141 1.01 -15.25 -18.40
N MET A 142 0.54 -13.98 -18.35
CA MET A 142 -0.48 -13.45 -19.24
C MET A 142 0.16 -12.48 -20.25
N ASP A 143 -0.03 -12.73 -21.54
CA ASP A 143 0.46 -11.86 -22.62
C ASP A 143 -0.54 -10.73 -22.89
N ILE A 144 -0.47 -9.68 -22.08
CA ILE A 144 -1.37 -8.52 -22.13
C ILE A 144 -0.57 -7.28 -22.50
N LYS A 145 -1.01 -6.57 -23.52
CA LYS A 145 -0.42 -5.28 -23.89
C LYS A 145 -0.90 -4.18 -22.91
N VAL A 146 -0.01 -3.75 -22.03
CA VAL A 146 -0.30 -2.62 -21.12
C VAL A 146 0.09 -1.31 -21.82
N ILE A 147 -0.86 -0.36 -21.89
CA ILE A 147 -0.66 0.97 -22.49
C ILE A 147 -0.57 1.98 -21.34
N PRO A 148 0.58 2.69 -21.19
CA PRO A 148 0.69 3.76 -20.22
C PRO A 148 -0.17 4.95 -20.64
N VAL A 149 -0.87 5.55 -19.68
CA VAL A 149 -1.68 6.75 -19.87
C VAL A 149 -1.52 7.69 -18.69
N SER A 150 -1.72 8.99 -18.89
CA SER A 150 -1.78 9.93 -17.78
C SER A 150 -3.09 9.79 -17.00
N THR A 151 -3.11 10.32 -15.77
CA THR A 151 -4.34 10.40 -14.96
C THR A 151 -5.43 11.19 -15.70
N GLU A 152 -5.06 12.24 -16.41
CA GLU A 152 -5.97 13.06 -17.21
C GLU A 152 -6.58 12.26 -18.36
N GLU A 153 -5.75 11.56 -19.15
CA GLU A 153 -6.18 10.71 -20.26
C GLU A 153 -7.04 9.53 -19.81
N TYR A 154 -6.82 9.03 -18.58
CA TYR A 154 -7.60 7.94 -18.01
C TYR A 154 -9.04 8.36 -17.69
N GLY A 155 -9.24 9.56 -17.14
CA GLY A 155 -10.51 10.26 -17.01
C GLY A 155 -11.60 9.62 -16.12
N LEU A 156 -11.37 8.44 -15.54
CA LEU A 156 -12.40 7.65 -14.84
C LEU A 156 -12.45 7.83 -13.33
N SER A 157 -11.56 8.62 -12.75
CA SER A 157 -11.50 8.77 -11.28
C SER A 157 -12.42 9.89 -10.81
N LYS A 158 -13.48 9.54 -10.06
CA LYS A 158 -14.35 10.53 -9.39
C LYS A 158 -13.69 11.18 -8.17
N ALA A 159 -12.69 10.55 -7.57
CA ALA A 159 -11.95 11.05 -6.41
C ALA A 159 -10.53 11.44 -6.81
N ALA A 160 -10.04 12.56 -6.28
CA ALA A 160 -8.65 12.96 -6.43
C ALA A 160 -7.73 11.91 -5.81
N ARG A 161 -6.74 11.47 -6.58
CA ARG A 161 -5.71 10.51 -6.14
C ARG A 161 -4.36 11.20 -6.09
N PRO A 162 -3.50 10.85 -5.12
CA PRO A 162 -2.17 11.43 -5.05
C PRO A 162 -1.31 10.98 -6.26
N PHE A 163 -0.60 11.93 -6.87
CA PHE A 163 0.46 11.62 -7.84
C PHE A 163 1.72 11.08 -7.14
N ASN A 164 1.96 11.55 -5.90
CA ASN A 164 3.08 11.13 -5.07
C ASN A 164 2.60 10.38 -3.83
N SER A 165 2.67 9.05 -3.91
CA SER A 165 2.44 8.10 -2.81
C SER A 165 3.74 7.46 -2.33
N ARG A 166 4.90 8.11 -2.58
CA ARG A 166 6.19 7.63 -2.12
C ARG A 166 6.31 7.85 -0.61
N LEU A 167 6.55 6.79 0.12
CA LEU A 167 6.73 6.81 1.57
C LEU A 167 8.17 6.43 1.91
N ASP A 168 8.89 7.31 2.62
CA ASP A 168 10.22 7.00 3.16
C ASP A 168 10.10 5.99 4.30
N LYS A 169 10.89 4.93 4.25
CA LYS A 169 10.89 3.80 5.19
C LYS A 169 12.18 3.69 6.01
N SER A 170 13.08 4.66 5.90
CA SER A 170 14.39 4.63 6.58
C SER A 170 14.26 4.42 8.09
N LYS A 171 13.24 5.05 8.69
CA LYS A 171 12.95 4.97 10.12
C LYS A 171 12.69 3.53 10.61
N LEU A 172 12.17 2.63 9.78
CA LEU A 172 12.02 1.20 10.15
C LEU A 172 13.39 0.59 10.44
N LYS A 173 14.36 0.81 9.54
CA LYS A 173 15.75 0.30 9.69
C LYS A 173 16.46 0.95 10.87
N GLU A 174 16.33 2.26 11.00
CA GLU A 174 16.93 3.03 12.13
C GLU A 174 16.40 2.57 13.48
N ALA A 175 15.11 2.21 13.53
CA ALA A 175 14.50 1.61 14.71
C ALA A 175 14.86 0.12 14.90
N GLY A 176 15.58 -0.50 13.96
CA GLY A 176 15.99 -1.91 14.02
C GLY A 176 14.89 -2.90 13.68
N PHE A 177 13.84 -2.48 12.96
CA PHE A 177 12.86 -3.38 12.39
C PHE A 177 13.34 -3.96 11.06
N THR A 178 12.94 -5.19 10.77
CA THR A 178 13.21 -5.81 9.48
C THR A 178 12.30 -5.18 8.41
N PRO A 179 12.87 -4.61 7.32
CA PRO A 179 12.07 -4.11 6.21
C PRO A 179 11.24 -5.22 5.57
N LEU A 180 10.10 -4.85 4.98
CA LEU A 180 9.28 -5.78 4.24
C LEU A 180 10.06 -6.32 3.01
N PRO A 181 9.79 -7.55 2.54
CA PRO A 181 10.32 -8.05 1.28
C PRO A 181 10.05 -7.12 0.10
N THR A 182 10.71 -7.34 -1.04
CA THR A 182 10.43 -6.55 -2.25
C THR A 182 8.99 -6.76 -2.72
N TRP A 183 8.41 -5.72 -3.32
CA TRP A 183 7.05 -5.81 -3.85
C TRP A 183 6.92 -6.87 -4.96
N GLN A 184 7.99 -7.13 -5.74
CA GLN A 184 8.02 -8.19 -6.75
C GLN A 184 7.88 -9.57 -6.10
N ASN A 185 8.60 -9.82 -5.01
CA ASN A 185 8.49 -11.06 -4.25
C ASN A 185 7.09 -11.20 -3.59
N ALA A 186 6.54 -10.10 -3.09
CA ALA A 186 5.19 -10.08 -2.53
C ALA A 186 4.13 -10.42 -3.58
N VAL A 187 4.26 -9.89 -4.81
CA VAL A 187 3.37 -10.22 -5.94
C VAL A 187 3.47 -11.71 -6.31
N GLU A 188 4.69 -12.26 -6.38
CA GLU A 188 4.91 -13.68 -6.67
C GLU A 188 4.19 -14.58 -5.67
N ARG A 189 4.38 -14.35 -4.38
CA ARG A 189 3.71 -15.10 -3.31
C ARG A 189 2.19 -14.96 -3.38
N TYR A 190 1.72 -13.77 -3.68
CA TYR A 190 0.29 -13.52 -3.76
C TYR A 190 -0.35 -14.16 -5.00
N ILE A 191 0.28 -14.12 -6.17
CA ILE A 191 -0.21 -14.80 -7.38
C ILE A 191 -0.23 -16.32 -7.17
N LYS A 192 0.80 -16.88 -6.53
CA LYS A 192 0.81 -18.30 -6.16
C LYS A 192 -0.37 -18.65 -5.27
N TYR A 193 -0.61 -17.85 -4.23
CA TYR A 193 -1.78 -18.01 -3.36
C TYR A 193 -3.10 -17.98 -4.14
N LEU A 194 -3.29 -17.03 -5.07
CA LEU A 194 -4.51 -16.94 -5.87
C LEU A 194 -4.73 -18.19 -6.74
N LYS A 195 -3.67 -18.73 -7.37
CA LYS A 195 -3.74 -19.96 -8.17
C LYS A 195 -4.14 -21.17 -7.31
N GLU A 196 -3.58 -21.29 -6.10
CA GLU A 196 -3.94 -22.35 -5.15
C GLU A 196 -5.42 -22.27 -4.73
N GLN A 197 -5.95 -21.07 -4.50
CA GLN A 197 -7.36 -20.88 -4.17
C GLN A 197 -8.28 -21.22 -5.36
N GLU A 198 -7.92 -20.83 -6.60
CA GLU A 198 -8.69 -21.19 -7.80
C GLU A 198 -8.76 -22.71 -8.00
N GLN A 199 -7.67 -23.43 -7.74
CA GLN A 199 -7.62 -24.90 -7.82
C GLN A 199 -8.47 -25.58 -6.74
N ALA A 200 -8.46 -25.04 -5.52
CA ALA A 200 -9.26 -25.58 -4.41
C ALA A 200 -10.77 -25.44 -4.65
N THR A 201 -11.21 -24.30 -5.21
CA THR A 201 -12.62 -24.02 -5.50
C THR A 201 -13.13 -24.65 -6.81
N GLY A 202 -12.25 -25.01 -7.73
CA GLY A 202 -12.60 -25.68 -8.99
C GLY A 202 -12.76 -27.19 -8.90
N ASN A 203 -12.48 -27.79 -7.74
CA ASN A 203 -12.65 -29.22 -7.45
C ASN A 203 -13.91 -29.55 -6.63
N GLU A 204 -14.76 -28.58 -6.36
CA GLU A 204 -16.10 -28.76 -5.80
C GLU A 204 -17.16 -28.64 -6.90
#